data_efa93d5f1e143cf2e6653f4506df166b
#
_entry.id   efa93d5f1e143cf2e6653f4506df166b
#
_cell.length_a   1.000
_cell.length_b   1.000
_cell.length_c   1.000
_cell.angle_alpha   90.00
_cell.angle_beta   90.00
_cell.angle_gamma   90.00
#
_symmetry.space_group_name_H-M   'P 1'
#
loop_
_entity.id
_entity.type
_entity.pdbx_description
1 polymer ?
#
loop_
_entity_poly.entity_id
_entity_poly.type
_entity_poly.pdbx_seq_one_letter_code
_entity_poly.pdbx_strand_id
1 'polypeptide(L)'
;MPTTQTHNPTVTRAAERYLEQYGEPMVMNSYLKLALLALTLVCLMLGALTFRSQKALANMKPMVIRINDVGRAEAIDYRNYQYKPEEAENKYYLARWATLYFQRNRYSIEQDQTASLYFLNSDVQRAVIQQEQQEKTISTFQHDTTLPYVDIDVKSIVLEDLQKSPYSARIEFEKVYANPGDHSILKKERWIATVTYVFADKVANDALSVNPLGLTIIRYRADQAFN
;
A
#
# COMPACT_ATOMS: atom_id res chain seq x y z
N MET A 1 -10.85 63.28 70.65
CA MET A 1 -10.25 64.15 69.60
C MET A 1 -10.11 63.27 68.36
N PRO A 2 -10.83 63.53 67.26
CA PRO A 2 -10.68 62.80 66.04
C PRO A 2 -9.48 63.36 65.27
N THR A 3 -8.52 62.50 64.94
CA THR A 3 -7.37 62.76 64.05
C THR A 3 -7.86 62.89 62.62
N THR A 4 -7.92 64.09 62.11
CA THR A 4 -8.18 64.43 60.74
C THR A 4 -6.99 63.95 59.90
N GLN A 5 -7.13 62.85 59.16
CA GLN A 5 -6.16 62.49 58.15
C GLN A 5 -6.21 63.52 57.02
N THR A 6 -5.17 64.30 56.89
CA THR A 6 -4.96 65.24 55.79
C THR A 6 -4.74 64.40 54.50
N HIS A 7 -5.78 64.28 53.70
CA HIS A 7 -5.74 63.68 52.39
C HIS A 7 -4.87 64.56 51.46
N ASN A 8 -3.66 64.08 51.17
CA ASN A 8 -2.71 64.82 50.34
C ASN A 8 -3.01 64.54 48.85
N PRO A 9 -3.59 65.50 48.09
CA PRO A 9 -4.09 65.28 46.73
C PRO A 9 -3.00 64.92 45.71
N THR A 10 -1.74 65.16 46.03
CA THR A 10 -0.60 64.78 45.17
C THR A 10 -0.26 63.29 45.24
N VAL A 11 -0.46 62.67 46.43
CA VAL A 11 -0.21 61.24 46.63
C VAL A 11 -1.31 60.42 45.96
N THR A 12 -2.55 60.85 45.97
CA THR A 12 -3.66 60.19 45.28
C THR A 12 -3.51 60.22 43.75
N ARG A 13 -3.10 61.35 43.17
CA ARG A 13 -2.83 61.52 41.76
C ARG A 13 -1.62 60.65 41.27
N ALA A 14 -0.60 60.50 42.11
CA ALA A 14 0.55 59.70 41.84
C ALA A 14 0.18 58.19 41.88
N ALA A 15 -0.67 57.78 42.82
CA ALA A 15 -1.18 56.43 42.94
C ALA A 15 -2.13 56.04 41.76
N GLU A 16 -2.99 56.97 41.33
CA GLU A 16 -3.86 56.81 40.17
C GLU A 16 -3.05 56.63 38.88
N ARG A 17 -2.03 57.48 38.65
CA ARG A 17 -1.13 57.31 37.47
C ARG A 17 -0.33 56.04 37.51
N TYR A 18 0.08 55.55 38.66
CA TYR A 18 0.76 54.27 38.80
C TYR A 18 -0.17 53.12 38.51
N LEU A 19 -1.41 53.16 38.96
CA LEU A 19 -2.43 52.17 38.64
C LEU A 19 -2.79 52.14 37.13
N GLU A 20 -2.90 53.34 36.51
CA GLU A 20 -3.13 53.43 35.06
C GLU A 20 -1.94 52.91 34.23
N GLN A 21 -0.70 53.26 34.61
CA GLN A 21 0.48 52.86 33.85
C GLN A 21 0.90 51.40 34.04
N TYR A 22 0.70 50.82 35.22
CA TYR A 22 1.17 49.50 35.58
C TYR A 22 0.07 48.49 35.90
N GLY A 23 -1.11 48.94 36.30
CA GLY A 23 -2.24 48.07 36.65
C GLY A 23 -2.91 47.45 35.40
N GLU A 24 -3.21 48.29 34.41
CA GLU A 24 -3.82 47.80 33.15
C GLU A 24 -2.96 46.77 32.40
N PRO A 25 -1.63 47.00 32.21
CA PRO A 25 -0.78 45.98 31.56
C PRO A 25 -0.66 44.67 32.34
N MET A 26 -0.67 44.72 33.68
CA MET A 26 -0.64 43.51 34.53
C MET A 26 -1.91 42.70 34.41
N VAL A 27 -3.06 43.34 34.42
CA VAL A 27 -4.36 42.68 34.25
C VAL A 27 -4.46 42.10 32.84
N MET A 28 -4.08 42.86 31.81
CA MET A 28 -4.10 42.43 30.41
C MET A 28 -3.14 41.24 30.18
N ASN A 29 -1.96 41.22 30.80
CA ASN A 29 -1.02 40.10 30.75
C ASN A 29 -1.60 38.82 31.41
N SER A 30 -2.38 39.00 32.50
CA SER A 30 -3.07 37.84 33.14
C SER A 30 -4.17 37.27 32.27
N TYR A 31 -4.98 38.11 31.61
CA TYR A 31 -5.96 37.62 30.62
C TYR A 31 -5.32 36.96 29.39
N LEU A 32 -4.19 37.50 28.91
CA LEU A 32 -3.44 36.94 27.82
C LEU A 32 -2.90 35.54 28.18
N LYS A 33 -2.36 35.34 29.38
CA LYS A 33 -1.92 34.05 29.89
C LYS A 33 -3.07 33.03 29.96
N LEU A 34 -4.23 33.49 30.45
CA LEU A 34 -5.42 32.65 30.56
C LEU A 34 -5.96 32.24 29.17
N ALA A 35 -5.98 33.19 28.22
CA ALA A 35 -6.37 32.94 26.84
C ALA A 35 -5.40 31.96 26.16
N LEU A 36 -4.09 32.08 26.39
CA LEU A 36 -3.07 31.20 25.84
C LEU A 36 -3.20 29.78 26.41
N LEU A 37 -3.50 29.66 27.70
CA LEU A 37 -3.75 28.37 28.35
C LEU A 37 -5.02 27.73 27.83
N ALA A 38 -6.09 28.50 27.62
CA ALA A 38 -7.33 28.00 27.02
C ALA A 38 -7.09 27.52 25.56
N LEU A 39 -6.32 28.28 24.77
CA LEU A 39 -5.98 27.93 23.40
C LEU A 39 -5.15 26.62 23.32
N THR A 40 -4.15 26.49 24.21
CA THR A 40 -3.35 25.24 24.25
C THR A 40 -4.20 24.04 24.63
N LEU A 41 -5.15 24.18 25.53
CA LEU A 41 -6.06 23.11 25.92
C LEU A 41 -6.96 22.69 24.75
N VAL A 42 -7.48 23.66 23.98
CA VAL A 42 -8.27 23.39 22.76
C VAL A 42 -7.43 22.68 21.71
N CYS A 43 -6.20 23.11 21.48
CA CYS A 43 -5.29 22.45 20.54
C CYS A 43 -4.98 20.99 20.95
N LEU A 44 -4.75 20.75 22.24
CA LEU A 44 -4.53 19.39 22.75
C LEU A 44 -5.78 18.51 22.57
N MET A 45 -6.97 19.05 22.81
CA MET A 45 -8.22 18.34 22.62
C MET A 45 -8.48 17.98 21.15
N LEU A 46 -8.23 18.93 20.24
CA LEU A 46 -8.31 18.69 18.78
C LEU A 46 -7.28 17.67 18.32
N GLY A 47 -6.05 17.73 18.82
CA GLY A 47 -5.02 16.72 18.54
C GLY A 47 -5.41 15.32 19.00
N ALA A 48 -6.01 15.19 20.18
CA ALA A 48 -6.50 13.93 20.70
C ALA A 48 -7.68 13.37 19.88
N LEU A 49 -8.59 14.25 19.42
CA LEU A 49 -9.71 13.86 18.55
C LEU A 49 -9.25 13.40 17.17
N THR A 50 -8.28 14.11 16.56
CA THR A 50 -7.72 13.71 15.26
C THR A 50 -6.99 12.38 15.37
N PHE A 51 -6.23 12.15 16.44
CA PHE A 51 -5.55 10.88 16.67
C PHE A 51 -6.54 9.71 16.85
N ARG A 52 -7.64 9.94 17.59
CA ARG A 52 -8.72 8.95 17.72
C ARG A 52 -9.42 8.67 16.39
N SER A 53 -9.68 9.70 15.61
CA SER A 53 -10.31 9.57 14.29
C SER A 53 -9.45 8.78 13.32
N GLN A 54 -8.15 9.04 13.27
CA GLN A 54 -7.21 8.27 12.44
C GLN A 54 -7.12 6.79 12.86
N LYS A 55 -7.10 6.53 14.17
CA LYS A 55 -7.18 5.14 14.67
C LYS A 55 -8.48 4.45 14.29
N ALA A 56 -9.60 5.14 14.32
CA ALA A 56 -10.89 4.61 13.91
C ALA A 56 -10.93 4.31 12.40
N LEU A 57 -10.41 5.21 11.55
CA LEU A 57 -10.27 4.98 10.11
C LEU A 57 -9.33 3.80 9.78
N ALA A 58 -8.19 3.70 10.46
CA ALA A 58 -7.24 2.60 10.27
C ALA A 58 -7.85 1.23 10.66
N ASN A 59 -8.85 1.23 11.52
CA ASN A 59 -9.58 0.02 11.93
C ASN A 59 -10.86 -0.24 11.14
N MET A 60 -11.26 0.66 10.23
CA MET A 60 -12.38 0.40 9.32
C MET A 60 -11.97 -0.66 8.31
N LYS A 61 -12.44 -1.87 8.54
CA LYS A 61 -12.33 -2.96 7.56
C LYS A 61 -13.38 -2.76 6.49
N PRO A 62 -13.04 -2.77 5.21
CA PRO A 62 -14.04 -2.70 4.15
C PRO A 62 -15.00 -3.88 4.30
N MET A 63 -16.31 -3.59 4.27
CA MET A 63 -17.34 -4.63 4.20
C MET A 63 -17.32 -5.17 2.77
N VAL A 64 -16.74 -6.35 2.54
CA VAL A 64 -16.83 -7.04 1.25
C VAL A 64 -18.12 -7.85 1.26
N ILE A 65 -19.02 -7.54 0.36
CA ILE A 65 -20.23 -8.32 0.09
C ILE A 65 -19.83 -9.36 -0.97
N ARG A 66 -19.81 -10.63 -0.61
CA ARG A 66 -19.68 -11.72 -1.59
C ARG A 66 -21.08 -12.01 -2.12
N ILE A 67 -21.23 -11.97 -3.43
CA ILE A 67 -22.40 -12.50 -4.13
C ILE A 67 -22.03 -13.96 -4.48
N ASN A 68 -22.70 -14.92 -3.86
CA ASN A 68 -22.50 -16.32 -4.22
C ASN A 68 -23.23 -16.65 -5.53
N ASP A 69 -22.95 -17.82 -6.11
CA ASP A 69 -23.47 -18.25 -7.42
C ASP A 69 -25.01 -18.28 -7.51
N VAL A 70 -25.69 -18.16 -6.39
CA VAL A 70 -27.18 -18.09 -6.30
C VAL A 70 -27.68 -16.65 -6.21
N GLY A 71 -26.80 -15.63 -6.29
CA GLY A 71 -27.16 -14.21 -6.26
C GLY A 71 -27.51 -13.68 -4.86
N ARG A 72 -27.23 -14.41 -3.80
CA ARG A 72 -27.47 -13.98 -2.42
C ARG A 72 -26.28 -13.18 -1.90
N ALA A 73 -26.53 -11.97 -1.42
CA ALA A 73 -25.52 -11.14 -0.76
C ALA A 73 -25.34 -11.63 0.69
N GLU A 74 -24.17 -12.13 1.03
CA GLU A 74 -23.81 -12.51 2.40
C GLU A 74 -22.80 -11.48 2.94
N ALA A 75 -23.13 -10.89 4.10
CA ALA A 75 -22.19 -10.06 4.84
C ALA A 75 -21.18 -10.98 5.53
N ILE A 76 -19.91 -10.90 5.12
CA ILE A 76 -18.85 -11.71 5.74
C ILE A 76 -18.37 -11.00 7.00
N ASP A 77 -18.56 -11.63 8.17
CA ASP A 77 -17.97 -11.17 9.43
C ASP A 77 -16.47 -11.51 9.47
N TYR A 78 -15.65 -10.50 9.20
CA TYR A 78 -14.18 -10.63 9.13
C TYR A 78 -13.49 -11.04 10.45
N ARG A 79 -14.19 -11.07 11.57
CA ARG A 79 -13.55 -11.36 12.86
C ARG A 79 -13.06 -12.79 12.99
N ASN A 80 -13.69 -13.72 12.26
CA ASN A 80 -13.38 -15.15 12.31
C ASN A 80 -13.24 -15.80 10.93
N TYR A 81 -13.27 -15.03 9.85
CA TYR A 81 -13.21 -15.59 8.51
C TYR A 81 -11.75 -15.72 8.07
N GLN A 82 -11.20 -16.92 8.17
CA GLN A 82 -10.00 -17.30 7.43
C GLN A 82 -10.42 -17.59 5.99
N TYR A 83 -10.25 -16.58 5.12
CA TYR A 83 -10.45 -16.80 3.70
C TYR A 83 -9.45 -17.86 3.23
N LYS A 84 -9.97 -18.98 2.75
CA LYS A 84 -9.18 -20.01 2.10
C LYS A 84 -9.45 -19.89 0.60
N PRO A 85 -8.48 -19.38 -0.20
CA PRO A 85 -8.67 -19.21 -1.63
C PRO A 85 -9.03 -20.52 -2.29
N GLU A 86 -10.00 -20.48 -3.19
CA GLU A 86 -10.38 -21.64 -4.00
C GLU A 86 -9.29 -21.95 -5.03
N GLU A 87 -9.29 -23.16 -5.54
CA GLU A 87 -8.30 -23.61 -6.54
C GLU A 87 -8.31 -22.72 -7.79
N ALA A 88 -9.48 -22.32 -8.27
CA ALA A 88 -9.63 -21.46 -9.44
C ALA A 88 -9.01 -20.07 -9.24
N GLU A 89 -9.18 -19.48 -8.05
CA GLU A 89 -8.60 -18.19 -7.71
C GLU A 89 -7.07 -18.27 -7.63
N ASN A 90 -6.53 -19.33 -7.01
CA ASN A 90 -5.11 -19.57 -6.95
C ASN A 90 -4.51 -19.64 -8.36
N LYS A 91 -5.12 -20.44 -9.25
CA LYS A 91 -4.69 -20.58 -10.64
C LYS A 91 -4.75 -19.25 -11.38
N TYR A 92 -5.83 -18.49 -11.21
CA TYR A 92 -5.97 -17.16 -11.86
C TYR A 92 -4.84 -16.20 -11.47
N TYR A 93 -4.56 -16.04 -10.17
CA TYR A 93 -3.54 -15.09 -9.72
C TYR A 93 -2.12 -15.55 -10.00
N LEU A 94 -1.85 -16.86 -10.00
CA LEU A 94 -0.58 -17.43 -10.45
C LEU A 94 -0.37 -17.22 -11.95
N ALA A 95 -1.40 -17.42 -12.78
CA ALA A 95 -1.35 -17.12 -14.21
C ALA A 95 -1.09 -15.63 -14.45
N ARG A 96 -1.82 -14.76 -13.74
CA ARG A 96 -1.65 -13.31 -13.83
C ARG A 96 -0.24 -12.88 -13.49
N TRP A 97 0.33 -13.39 -12.38
CA TRP A 97 1.71 -13.12 -12.03
C TRP A 97 2.68 -13.57 -13.12
N ALA A 98 2.54 -14.80 -13.62
CA ALA A 98 3.42 -15.32 -14.67
C ALA A 98 3.36 -14.44 -15.94
N THR A 99 2.17 -14.02 -16.34
CA THR A 99 1.98 -13.12 -17.49
C THR A 99 2.70 -11.79 -17.23
N LEU A 100 2.41 -11.10 -16.13
CA LEU A 100 3.02 -9.81 -15.80
C LEU A 100 4.55 -9.90 -15.68
N TYR A 101 5.06 -10.99 -15.09
CA TYR A 101 6.48 -11.13 -14.81
C TYR A 101 7.31 -11.49 -16.05
N PHE A 102 6.82 -12.36 -16.94
CA PHE A 102 7.57 -12.88 -18.07
C PHE A 102 7.24 -12.18 -19.41
N GLN A 103 6.12 -11.48 -19.51
CA GLN A 103 5.74 -10.72 -20.71
C GLN A 103 6.74 -9.60 -20.98
N ARG A 104 7.01 -9.34 -22.29
CA ARG A 104 7.89 -8.28 -22.73
C ARG A 104 7.22 -7.52 -23.88
N ASN A 105 6.61 -6.40 -23.55
CA ASN A 105 6.04 -5.46 -24.50
C ASN A 105 6.58 -4.07 -24.18
N ARG A 106 7.19 -3.38 -25.15
CA ARG A 106 7.85 -2.10 -24.92
C ARG A 106 6.94 -1.02 -24.32
N TYR A 107 5.64 -1.11 -24.58
CA TYR A 107 4.67 -0.12 -24.12
C TYR A 107 4.17 -0.40 -22.69
N SER A 108 4.23 -1.63 -22.25
CA SER A 108 3.68 -2.04 -20.94
C SER A 108 4.72 -2.63 -19.98
N ILE A 109 5.95 -2.90 -20.43
CA ILE A 109 6.97 -3.63 -19.66
C ILE A 109 7.22 -3.03 -18.27
N GLU A 110 7.28 -1.73 -18.15
CA GLU A 110 7.51 -1.05 -16.86
C GLU A 110 6.31 -1.24 -15.92
N GLN A 111 5.10 -1.07 -16.47
CA GLN A 111 3.87 -1.25 -15.72
C GLN A 111 3.68 -2.72 -15.31
N ASP A 112 3.91 -3.66 -16.23
CA ASP A 112 3.77 -5.09 -15.99
C ASP A 112 4.78 -5.59 -14.95
N GLN A 113 6.04 -5.17 -15.07
CA GLN A 113 7.07 -5.51 -14.08
C GLN A 113 6.73 -4.93 -12.71
N THR A 114 6.32 -3.66 -12.63
CA THR A 114 5.91 -3.03 -11.38
C THR A 114 4.72 -3.77 -10.75
N ALA A 115 3.72 -4.12 -11.55
CA ALA A 115 2.56 -4.87 -11.08
C ALA A 115 2.94 -6.28 -10.61
N SER A 116 3.90 -6.94 -11.26
CA SER A 116 4.38 -8.27 -10.86
C SER A 116 5.03 -8.27 -9.47
N LEU A 117 5.66 -7.16 -9.05
CA LEU A 117 6.31 -7.03 -7.74
C LEU A 117 5.32 -7.14 -6.58
N TYR A 118 4.05 -6.79 -6.76
CA TYR A 118 3.02 -6.95 -5.73
C TYR A 118 2.72 -8.41 -5.36
N PHE A 119 3.23 -9.35 -6.15
CA PHE A 119 3.13 -10.79 -5.86
C PHE A 119 4.38 -11.35 -5.16
N LEU A 120 5.44 -10.58 -5.00
CA LEU A 120 6.71 -11.06 -4.47
C LEU A 120 6.89 -10.65 -3.01
N ASN A 121 7.50 -11.52 -2.21
CA ASN A 121 7.94 -11.12 -0.87
C ASN A 121 9.11 -10.12 -0.97
N SER A 122 9.40 -9.43 0.13
CA SER A 122 10.41 -8.36 0.16
C SER A 122 11.81 -8.82 -0.28
N ASP A 123 12.18 -10.07 -0.03
CA ASP A 123 13.52 -10.58 -0.37
C ASP A 123 13.64 -10.85 -1.87
N VAL A 124 12.65 -11.53 -2.44
CA VAL A 124 12.58 -11.81 -3.88
C VAL A 124 12.40 -10.51 -4.66
N GLN A 125 11.57 -9.58 -4.16
CA GLN A 125 11.37 -8.27 -4.77
C GLN A 125 12.70 -7.49 -4.85
N ARG A 126 13.48 -7.43 -3.77
CA ARG A 126 14.78 -6.78 -3.76
C ARG A 126 15.75 -7.42 -4.76
N ALA A 127 15.78 -8.76 -4.84
CA ALA A 127 16.63 -9.46 -5.79
C ALA A 127 16.26 -9.14 -7.23
N VAL A 128 14.96 -9.12 -7.57
CA VAL A 128 14.46 -8.76 -8.91
C VAL A 128 14.80 -7.31 -9.26
N ILE A 129 14.60 -6.36 -8.34
CA ILE A 129 14.94 -4.96 -8.56
C ILE A 129 16.46 -4.80 -8.75
N GLN A 130 17.28 -5.47 -7.96
CA GLN A 130 18.72 -5.42 -8.10
C GLN A 130 19.20 -6.01 -9.44
N GLN A 131 18.60 -7.13 -9.87
CA GLN A 131 18.86 -7.71 -11.18
C GLN A 131 18.50 -6.75 -12.30
N GLU A 132 17.33 -6.11 -12.24
CA GLU A 132 16.91 -5.12 -13.25
C GLU A 132 17.86 -3.91 -13.30
N GLN A 133 18.36 -3.44 -12.14
CA GLN A 133 19.36 -2.36 -12.10
C GLN A 133 20.68 -2.73 -12.83
N GLN A 134 21.04 -4.01 -12.79
CA GLN A 134 22.24 -4.52 -13.46
C GLN A 134 22.02 -4.77 -14.95
N GLU A 135 20.93 -5.47 -15.29
CA GLU A 135 20.63 -5.90 -16.66
C GLU A 135 19.97 -4.81 -17.50
N LYS A 136 19.28 -3.86 -16.86
CA LYS A 136 18.54 -2.76 -17.49
C LYS A 136 17.56 -3.25 -18.57
N THR A 137 16.90 -4.38 -18.31
CA THR A 137 16.01 -5.04 -19.25
C THR A 137 14.87 -4.13 -19.69
N ILE A 138 14.23 -3.42 -18.74
CA ILE A 138 13.13 -2.49 -19.03
C ILE A 138 13.58 -1.41 -20.00
N SER A 139 14.66 -0.71 -19.68
CA SER A 139 15.17 0.38 -20.53
C SER A 139 15.62 -0.10 -21.89
N THR A 140 16.21 -1.29 -21.97
CA THR A 140 16.61 -1.92 -23.23
C THR A 140 15.41 -2.19 -24.11
N PHE A 141 14.34 -2.81 -23.57
CA PHE A 141 13.12 -3.07 -24.34
C PHE A 141 12.36 -1.81 -24.75
N GLN A 142 12.42 -0.75 -23.96
CA GLN A 142 11.79 0.53 -24.30
C GLN A 142 12.49 1.23 -25.47
N HIS A 143 13.82 1.17 -25.54
CA HIS A 143 14.60 1.91 -26.53
C HIS A 143 14.93 1.09 -27.79
N ASP A 144 15.17 -0.20 -27.66
CA ASP A 144 15.49 -1.07 -28.80
C ASP A 144 14.22 -1.56 -29.49
N THR A 145 13.92 -0.94 -30.64
CA THR A 145 12.74 -1.26 -31.45
C THR A 145 12.85 -2.57 -32.23
N THR A 146 14.02 -3.19 -32.23
CA THR A 146 14.28 -4.45 -32.97
C THR A 146 13.97 -5.69 -32.14
N LEU A 147 13.89 -5.56 -30.80
CA LEU A 147 13.63 -6.67 -29.90
C LEU A 147 12.20 -7.20 -30.10
N PRO A 148 12.05 -8.54 -30.20
CA PRO A 148 10.73 -9.16 -30.37
C PRO A 148 9.88 -8.94 -29.12
N TYR A 149 8.57 -8.76 -29.31
CA TYR A 149 7.60 -8.88 -28.22
C TYR A 149 7.60 -10.32 -27.70
N VAL A 150 7.36 -10.48 -26.39
CA VAL A 150 7.21 -11.78 -25.76
C VAL A 150 5.85 -11.83 -25.07
N ASP A 151 4.93 -12.58 -25.63
CA ASP A 151 3.63 -12.85 -25.04
C ASP A 151 3.68 -14.17 -24.26
N ILE A 152 2.90 -14.26 -23.20
CA ILE A 152 2.83 -15.43 -22.33
C ILE A 152 1.49 -16.13 -22.50
N ASP A 153 1.55 -17.36 -22.96
CA ASP A 153 0.39 -18.24 -23.09
C ASP A 153 0.46 -19.34 -22.02
N VAL A 154 -0.29 -19.16 -20.94
CA VAL A 154 -0.34 -20.11 -19.83
C VAL A 154 -1.17 -21.33 -20.22
N LYS A 155 -0.55 -22.50 -20.25
CA LYS A 155 -1.17 -23.76 -20.69
C LYS A 155 -1.80 -24.52 -19.53
N SER A 156 -1.08 -24.67 -18.44
CA SER A 156 -1.58 -25.40 -17.28
C SER A 156 -0.99 -24.85 -15.97
N ILE A 157 -1.76 -24.99 -14.89
CA ILE A 157 -1.28 -24.71 -13.54
C ILE A 157 -1.70 -25.88 -12.65
N VAL A 158 -0.69 -26.54 -12.11
CA VAL A 158 -0.86 -27.66 -11.17
C VAL A 158 -0.51 -27.17 -9.79
N LEU A 159 -1.47 -27.23 -8.85
CA LEU A 159 -1.26 -26.93 -7.45
C LEU A 159 -0.81 -28.22 -6.77
N GLU A 160 0.43 -28.27 -6.29
CA GLU A 160 1.05 -29.50 -5.77
C GLU A 160 0.69 -29.77 -4.32
N ASP A 161 0.56 -28.71 -3.49
CA ASP A 161 0.16 -28.83 -2.08
C ASP A 161 -0.71 -27.62 -1.68
N LEU A 162 -1.97 -27.89 -1.35
CA LEU A 162 -2.91 -26.90 -0.83
C LEU A 162 -3.29 -27.15 0.64
N GLN A 163 -2.73 -28.19 1.28
CA GLN A 163 -3.16 -28.56 2.63
C GLN A 163 -2.43 -27.73 3.70
N LYS A 164 -1.18 -27.38 3.45
CA LYS A 164 -0.34 -26.67 4.44
C LYS A 164 0.51 -25.60 3.78
N SER A 165 0.51 -24.40 4.36
CA SER A 165 1.40 -23.31 4.00
C SER A 165 2.86 -23.66 4.39
N PRO A 166 3.88 -23.31 3.57
CA PRO A 166 3.79 -22.66 2.26
C PRO A 166 3.27 -23.59 1.17
N TYR A 167 2.51 -23.04 0.23
CA TYR A 167 1.92 -23.76 -0.90
C TYR A 167 2.89 -23.84 -2.07
N SER A 168 2.75 -24.86 -2.91
CA SER A 168 3.55 -25.04 -4.12
C SER A 168 2.68 -25.20 -5.36
N ALA A 169 3.14 -24.62 -6.46
CA ALA A 169 2.49 -24.73 -7.76
C ALA A 169 3.51 -24.82 -8.88
N ARG A 170 3.10 -25.48 -9.96
CA ARG A 170 3.82 -25.54 -11.24
C ARG A 170 2.98 -24.87 -12.30
N ILE A 171 3.58 -23.91 -12.99
CA ILE A 171 2.97 -23.14 -14.07
C ILE A 171 3.67 -23.53 -15.37
N GLU A 172 2.94 -24.10 -16.30
CA GLU A 172 3.43 -24.40 -17.64
C GLU A 172 2.93 -23.32 -18.60
N PHE A 173 3.83 -22.68 -19.33
CA PHE A 173 3.50 -21.63 -20.26
C PHE A 173 4.42 -21.63 -21.47
N GLU A 174 3.95 -21.03 -22.55
CA GLU A 174 4.74 -20.75 -23.74
C GLU A 174 5.10 -19.26 -23.79
N LYS A 175 6.38 -18.98 -24.05
CA LYS A 175 6.84 -17.66 -24.48
C LYS A 175 6.71 -17.59 -25.99
N VAL A 176 5.81 -16.76 -26.47
CA VAL A 176 5.56 -16.53 -27.88
C VAL A 176 6.29 -15.25 -28.31
N TYR A 177 7.32 -15.42 -29.11
CA TYR A 177 8.11 -14.30 -29.62
C TYR A 177 7.50 -13.80 -30.92
N ALA A 178 7.11 -12.53 -30.96
CA ALA A 178 6.49 -11.89 -32.12
C ALA A 178 7.36 -10.75 -32.67
N ASN A 179 7.38 -10.61 -33.98
CA ASN A 179 8.06 -9.54 -34.67
C ASN A 179 7.44 -8.16 -34.27
N PRO A 180 8.25 -7.15 -33.92
CA PRO A 180 7.72 -5.84 -33.52
C PRO A 180 7.03 -5.08 -34.65
N GLY A 181 7.30 -5.39 -35.94
CA GLY A 181 6.74 -4.68 -37.09
C GLY A 181 5.39 -5.24 -37.52
N ASP A 182 5.28 -6.53 -37.77
CA ASP A 182 4.09 -7.19 -38.37
C ASP A 182 3.40 -8.17 -37.43
N HIS A 183 3.89 -8.29 -36.17
CA HIS A 183 3.39 -9.24 -35.16
C HIS A 183 3.40 -10.72 -35.59
N SER A 184 4.15 -11.07 -36.65
CA SER A 184 4.33 -12.48 -37.03
C SER A 184 5.08 -13.23 -35.94
N ILE A 185 4.68 -14.49 -35.71
CA ILE A 185 5.30 -15.36 -34.70
C ILE A 185 6.66 -15.79 -35.21
N LEU A 186 7.73 -15.45 -34.49
CA LEU A 186 9.10 -15.83 -34.80
C LEU A 186 9.46 -17.21 -34.23
N LYS A 187 9.11 -17.44 -32.97
CA LYS A 187 9.34 -18.69 -32.26
C LYS A 187 8.43 -18.84 -31.06
N LYS A 188 8.32 -20.07 -30.57
CA LYS A 188 7.67 -20.43 -29.31
C LYS A 188 8.62 -21.24 -28.46
N GLU A 189 8.65 -20.96 -27.18
CA GLU A 189 9.46 -21.70 -26.21
C GLU A 189 8.56 -22.15 -25.06
N ARG A 190 8.63 -23.44 -24.75
CA ARG A 190 7.90 -23.98 -23.59
C ARG A 190 8.73 -23.78 -22.32
N TRP A 191 8.09 -23.26 -21.27
CA TRP A 191 8.70 -22.99 -19.99
C TRP A 191 7.87 -23.55 -18.85
N ILE A 192 8.54 -23.91 -17.76
CA ILE A 192 7.92 -24.37 -16.53
C ILE A 192 8.45 -23.50 -15.39
N ALA A 193 7.54 -22.82 -14.68
CA ALA A 193 7.86 -22.12 -13.45
C ALA A 193 7.34 -22.90 -12.25
N THR A 194 8.24 -23.24 -11.32
CA THR A 194 7.86 -23.76 -9.99
C THR A 194 7.85 -22.62 -9.01
N VAL A 195 6.75 -22.48 -8.30
CA VAL A 195 6.47 -21.35 -7.41
C VAL A 195 6.12 -21.85 -6.02
N THR A 196 6.75 -21.27 -4.99
CA THR A 196 6.34 -21.47 -3.59
C THR A 196 5.75 -20.15 -3.07
N TYR A 197 4.54 -20.18 -2.49
CA TYR A 197 3.81 -18.98 -2.11
C TYR A 197 3.04 -19.15 -0.81
N VAL A 198 2.67 -18.03 -0.22
CA VAL A 198 1.82 -17.92 0.97
C VAL A 198 0.76 -16.85 0.72
N PHE A 199 -0.21 -16.71 1.62
CA PHE A 199 -1.14 -15.59 1.61
C PHE A 199 -0.80 -14.62 2.73
N ALA A 200 -0.74 -13.34 2.42
CA ALA A 200 -0.52 -12.30 3.39
C ALA A 200 -1.78 -12.04 4.20
N ASP A 201 -1.64 -11.88 5.52
CA ASP A 201 -2.77 -11.55 6.42
C ASP A 201 -3.38 -10.18 6.11
N LYS A 202 -2.60 -9.28 5.53
CA LYS A 202 -3.02 -7.93 5.16
C LYS A 202 -2.46 -7.57 3.80
N VAL A 203 -3.32 -7.07 2.93
CA VAL A 203 -2.94 -6.55 1.61
C VAL A 203 -2.85 -5.03 1.67
N ALA A 204 -1.78 -4.46 1.15
CA ALA A 204 -1.62 -3.02 1.03
C ALA A 204 -2.64 -2.44 0.03
N ASN A 205 -3.13 -1.22 0.27
CA ASN A 205 -4.19 -0.62 -0.54
C ASN A 205 -3.82 -0.46 -2.02
N ASP A 206 -2.57 -0.19 -2.32
CA ASP A 206 -2.03 -0.09 -3.68
C ASP A 206 -1.95 -1.43 -4.41
N ALA A 207 -1.80 -2.52 -3.67
CA ALA A 207 -1.78 -3.88 -4.22
C ALA A 207 -3.18 -4.44 -4.49
N LEU A 208 -4.24 -3.88 -3.89
CA LEU A 208 -5.61 -4.44 -3.99
C LEU A 208 -6.14 -4.56 -5.42
N SER A 209 -5.77 -3.66 -6.32
CA SER A 209 -6.20 -3.70 -7.72
C SER A 209 -5.53 -4.81 -8.53
N VAL A 210 -4.34 -5.27 -8.10
CA VAL A 210 -3.52 -6.26 -8.82
C VAL A 210 -3.59 -7.62 -8.15
N ASN A 211 -3.45 -7.65 -6.81
CA ASN A 211 -3.35 -8.86 -6.00
C ASN A 211 -4.21 -8.77 -4.72
N PRO A 212 -5.54 -8.74 -4.84
CA PRO A 212 -6.44 -8.61 -3.69
C PRO A 212 -6.40 -9.80 -2.73
N LEU A 213 -5.95 -10.98 -3.20
CA LEU A 213 -5.78 -12.16 -2.34
C LEU A 213 -4.56 -12.10 -1.44
N GLY A 214 -3.61 -11.18 -1.71
CA GLY A 214 -2.34 -11.16 -1.01
C GLY A 214 -1.47 -12.40 -1.27
N LEU A 215 -1.64 -13.04 -2.44
CA LEU A 215 -0.78 -14.15 -2.85
C LEU A 215 0.67 -13.66 -2.92
N THR A 216 1.52 -14.20 -2.07
CA THR A 216 2.89 -13.74 -1.91
C THR A 216 3.88 -14.85 -2.22
N ILE A 217 4.61 -14.69 -3.31
CA ILE A 217 5.61 -15.65 -3.78
C ILE A 217 6.89 -15.45 -2.96
N ILE A 218 7.31 -16.50 -2.28
CA ILE A 218 8.52 -16.50 -1.45
C ILE A 218 9.72 -17.12 -2.18
N ARG A 219 9.45 -17.89 -3.20
CA ARG A 219 10.47 -18.48 -4.09
C ARG A 219 9.86 -18.84 -5.43
N TYR A 220 10.60 -18.63 -6.50
CA TYR A 220 10.26 -19.16 -7.82
C TYR A 220 11.53 -19.60 -8.56
N ARG A 221 11.35 -20.50 -9.52
CA ARG A 221 12.36 -20.90 -10.48
C ARG A 221 11.66 -21.18 -11.81
N ALA A 222 12.19 -20.69 -12.90
CA ALA A 222 11.67 -20.94 -14.23
C ALA A 222 12.76 -21.56 -15.11
N ASP A 223 12.45 -22.71 -15.70
CA ASP A 223 13.34 -23.45 -16.56
C ASP A 223 12.66 -23.66 -17.93
N GLN A 224 13.46 -23.61 -19.00
CA GLN A 224 12.98 -23.96 -20.32
C GLN A 224 12.79 -25.47 -20.41
N ALA A 225 11.60 -25.89 -20.85
CA ALA A 225 11.34 -27.30 -21.10
C ALA A 225 11.96 -27.69 -22.43
N PHE A 226 12.90 -28.64 -22.40
CA PHE A 226 13.45 -29.25 -23.60
C PHE A 226 12.42 -30.26 -24.13
N ASN A 227 12.18 -30.22 -25.44
CA ASN A 227 11.38 -31.23 -26.15
C ASN A 227 12.17 -32.51 -26.33
#